data_24fde8aa65ba8f4671a90307a7460694
#
_entry.id   24fde8aa65ba8f4671a90307a7460694
#
_cell.length_a   1.000
_cell.length_b   1.000
_cell.length_c   1.000
_cell.angle_alpha   90.00
_cell.angle_beta   90.00
_cell.angle_gamma   90.00
#
_symmetry.space_group_name_H-M   'P 1'
#
loop_
_entity.id
_entity.type
_entity.pdbx_description
1 polymer ?
#
loop_
_entity_poly.entity_id
_entity_poly.type
_entity_poly.pdbx_seq_one_letter_code
_entity_poly.pdbx_strand_id
1 'polypeptide(L)'
;MNSKIKIIEDLSLNAWPSHQMQIYDGWILRFSYFYTHRTNCVEQIGLSSIPLRDKIAYCEEVYAKWGTPTIFKINPLMDSSFDQKLMERGYHTAHTTEVMTMDLEKYKVQKPARPVFLSREISPDWLN
;
A
#
# COMPACT_ATOMS: atom_id res chain seq x y z
N MET A 1 7.67 -1.47 -18.20
CA MET A 1 7.66 -0.74 -16.89
C MET A 1 6.31 -0.87 -16.19
N ASN A 2 5.21 -0.60 -16.85
CA ASN A 2 3.88 -0.68 -16.24
C ASN A 2 3.52 -2.07 -15.68
N SER A 3 3.86 -3.16 -16.38
CA SER A 3 3.62 -4.53 -15.92
C SER A 3 4.39 -4.86 -14.63
N LYS A 4 5.63 -4.38 -14.49
CA LYS A 4 6.44 -4.60 -13.28
C LYS A 4 5.85 -3.88 -12.08
N ILE A 5 5.40 -2.64 -12.25
CA ILE A 5 4.72 -1.88 -11.18
C ILE A 5 3.45 -2.61 -10.75
N LYS A 6 2.62 -3.06 -11.71
CA LYS A 6 1.40 -3.80 -11.40
C LYS A 6 1.67 -5.07 -10.59
N ILE A 7 2.69 -5.84 -10.97
CA ILE A 7 3.09 -7.05 -10.22
C ILE A 7 3.51 -6.70 -8.79
N ILE A 8 4.29 -5.64 -8.61
CA ILE A 8 4.74 -5.20 -7.28
C ILE A 8 3.54 -4.75 -6.42
N GLU A 9 2.59 -4.02 -6.99
CA GLU A 9 1.37 -3.60 -6.28
C GLU A 9 0.55 -4.83 -5.84
N ASP A 10 0.32 -5.79 -6.71
CA ASP A 10 -0.39 -7.03 -6.39
C ASP A 10 0.32 -7.84 -5.30
N LEU A 11 1.64 -7.98 -5.40
CA LEU A 11 2.46 -8.67 -4.39
C LEU A 11 2.41 -7.95 -3.04
N SER A 12 2.43 -6.63 -3.02
CA SER A 12 2.31 -5.83 -1.81
C SER A 12 0.98 -6.06 -1.09
N LEU A 13 -0.13 -6.12 -1.84
CA LEU A 13 -1.46 -6.43 -1.30
C LEU A 13 -1.51 -7.84 -0.69
N ASN A 14 -0.92 -8.82 -1.38
CA ASN A 14 -0.89 -10.21 -0.93
C ASN A 14 0.03 -10.41 0.29
N ALA A 15 1.15 -9.68 0.35
CA ALA A 15 2.12 -9.81 1.43
C ALA A 15 1.62 -9.23 2.76
N TRP A 16 0.76 -8.22 2.70
CA TRP A 16 0.17 -7.61 3.89
C TRP A 16 -1.33 -7.36 3.71
N PRO A 17 -2.15 -8.39 3.82
CA PRO A 17 -3.60 -8.27 3.70
C PRO A 17 -4.20 -7.48 4.87
N SER A 18 -5.31 -6.80 4.64
CA SER A 18 -6.10 -6.17 5.68
C SER A 18 -7.05 -7.19 6.33
N HIS A 19 -7.51 -6.91 7.55
CA HIS A 19 -8.48 -7.77 8.24
C HIS A 19 -9.83 -7.79 7.54
N GLN A 20 -10.25 -6.65 7.01
CA GLN A 20 -11.48 -6.50 6.24
C GLN A 20 -11.18 -5.67 5.00
N MET A 21 -11.93 -5.93 3.94
CA MET A 21 -11.83 -5.18 2.70
C MET A 21 -13.18 -5.09 2.01
N GLN A 22 -13.33 -4.06 1.18
CA GLN A 22 -14.44 -3.89 0.28
C GLN A 22 -13.92 -3.59 -1.11
N ILE A 23 -14.39 -4.33 -2.13
CA ILE A 23 -14.11 -4.04 -3.52
C ILE A 23 -15.22 -3.11 -4.03
N TYR A 24 -14.83 -2.02 -4.68
CA TYR A 24 -15.74 -1.03 -5.21
C TYR A 24 -15.22 -0.47 -6.53
N ASP A 25 -15.85 -0.85 -7.62
CA ASP A 25 -15.59 -0.37 -9.00
C ASP A 25 -14.08 -0.25 -9.34
N GLY A 26 -13.36 -1.37 -9.22
CA GLY A 26 -11.93 -1.45 -9.49
C GLY A 26 -11.03 -0.84 -8.40
N TRP A 27 -11.58 -0.47 -7.27
CA TRP A 27 -10.85 -0.07 -6.07
C TRP A 27 -11.02 -1.10 -4.94
N ILE A 28 -10.05 -1.18 -4.06
CA ILE A 28 -10.11 -1.92 -2.80
C ILE A 28 -10.01 -0.94 -1.65
N LEU A 29 -11.01 -0.95 -0.77
CA LEU A 29 -11.03 -0.22 0.48
C LEU A 29 -10.59 -1.19 1.58
N ARG A 30 -9.58 -0.82 2.35
CA ARG A 30 -8.95 -1.70 3.33
C ARG A 30 -9.17 -1.18 4.74
N PHE A 31 -9.44 -2.12 5.67
CA PHE A 31 -9.74 -1.81 7.06
C PHE A 31 -8.99 -2.78 7.97
N SER A 32 -8.12 -2.26 8.83
CA SER A 32 -7.28 -3.07 9.71
C SER A 32 -6.94 -2.30 10.98
N TYR A 33 -7.92 -2.09 11.83
CA TYR A 33 -7.81 -1.38 13.10
C TYR A 33 -7.22 0.04 13.02
N PHE A 34 -7.05 0.60 11.83
CA PHE A 34 -6.56 1.96 11.55
C PHE A 34 -5.21 2.32 12.20
N TYR A 35 -4.36 1.31 12.41
CA TYR A 35 -3.05 1.49 13.02
C TYR A 35 -1.98 1.93 12.01
N THR A 36 -2.02 1.39 10.80
CA THR A 36 -1.07 1.74 9.72
C THR A 36 -1.80 2.23 8.48
N HIS A 37 -1.18 3.10 7.68
CA HIS A 37 -1.74 3.53 6.41
C HIS A 37 -1.80 2.37 5.39
N ARG A 38 -0.82 1.48 5.37
CA ARG A 38 -0.71 0.39 4.37
C ARG A 38 -1.90 -0.55 4.32
N THR A 39 -2.51 -0.84 5.46
CA THR A 39 -3.65 -1.77 5.56
C THR A 39 -4.98 -1.05 5.76
N ASN A 40 -5.00 0.27 5.71
CA ASN A 40 -6.16 1.11 5.97
C ASN A 40 -6.29 2.23 4.93
N CYS A 41 -6.09 1.90 3.66
CA CYS A 41 -6.16 2.84 2.56
C CYS A 41 -6.99 2.31 1.40
N VAL A 42 -7.34 3.20 0.50
CA VAL A 42 -7.95 2.89 -0.78
C VAL A 42 -6.85 2.73 -1.83
N GLU A 43 -6.87 1.62 -2.56
CA GLU A 43 -5.95 1.36 -3.67
C GLU A 43 -6.72 1.01 -4.94
N GLN A 44 -6.21 1.43 -6.08
CA GLN A 44 -6.73 1.02 -7.37
C GLN A 44 -6.18 -0.36 -7.75
N ILE A 45 -7.07 -1.31 -8.03
CA ILE A 45 -6.73 -2.67 -8.43
C ILE A 45 -7.21 -3.03 -9.85
N GLY A 46 -8.07 -2.22 -10.44
CA GLY A 46 -8.64 -2.47 -11.75
C GLY A 46 -9.22 -1.23 -12.41
N LEU A 47 -9.95 -1.47 -13.50
CA LEU A 47 -10.65 -0.42 -14.23
C LEU A 47 -11.87 0.06 -13.45
N SER A 48 -12.23 1.33 -13.69
CA SER A 48 -13.36 2.01 -13.05
C SER A 48 -14.35 2.47 -14.10
N SER A 49 -15.63 2.44 -13.75
CA SER A 49 -16.75 2.92 -14.57
C SER A 49 -17.51 4.09 -13.93
N ILE A 50 -17.49 4.18 -12.60
CA ILE A 50 -18.13 5.25 -11.84
C ILE A 50 -17.27 6.53 -11.92
N PRO A 51 -17.88 7.72 -12.07
CA PRO A 51 -17.14 8.98 -12.06
C PRO A 51 -16.25 9.14 -10.82
N LEU A 52 -15.02 9.59 -11.02
CA LEU A 52 -14.01 9.67 -9.96
C LEU A 52 -14.49 10.47 -8.74
N ARG A 53 -15.18 11.59 -8.97
CA ARG A 53 -15.74 12.42 -7.90
C ARG A 53 -16.67 11.63 -6.98
N ASP A 54 -17.52 10.80 -7.56
CA ASP A 54 -18.53 10.05 -6.84
C ASP A 54 -17.88 8.87 -6.08
N LYS A 55 -16.84 8.27 -6.66
CA LYS A 55 -16.04 7.24 -5.99
C LYS A 55 -15.30 7.78 -4.78
N ILE A 56 -14.69 8.94 -4.90
CA ILE A 56 -13.99 9.59 -3.77
C ILE A 56 -15.01 9.89 -2.66
N ALA A 57 -16.15 10.49 -2.98
CA ALA A 57 -17.21 10.80 -2.01
C ALA A 57 -17.70 9.54 -1.29
N TYR A 58 -17.90 8.44 -2.01
CA TYR A 58 -18.28 7.15 -1.43
C TYR A 58 -17.22 6.63 -0.44
N CYS A 59 -15.96 6.68 -0.80
CA CYS A 59 -14.87 6.27 0.09
C CYS A 59 -14.83 7.13 1.37
N GLU A 60 -14.98 8.45 1.22
CA GLU A 60 -15.06 9.37 2.35
C GLU A 60 -16.20 9.02 3.30
N GLU A 61 -17.38 8.72 2.77
CA GLU A 61 -18.54 8.29 3.56
C GLU A 61 -18.27 6.98 4.31
N VAL A 62 -17.67 6.00 3.62
CA VAL A 62 -17.36 4.69 4.23
C VAL A 62 -16.36 4.84 5.37
N TYR A 63 -15.24 5.55 5.17
CA TYR A 63 -14.24 5.74 6.23
C TYR A 63 -14.74 6.64 7.37
N ALA A 64 -15.60 7.61 7.07
CA ALA A 64 -16.25 8.42 8.10
C ALA A 64 -17.11 7.59 9.06
N LYS A 65 -17.78 6.53 8.59
CA LYS A 65 -18.52 5.60 9.45
C LYS A 65 -17.61 4.84 10.42
N TRP A 66 -16.33 4.68 10.08
CA TRP A 66 -15.32 4.13 10.97
C TRP A 66 -14.67 5.17 11.89
N GLY A 67 -15.04 6.45 11.75
CA GLY A 67 -14.47 7.56 12.52
C GLY A 67 -13.01 7.87 12.15
N THR A 68 -12.60 7.59 10.92
CA THR A 68 -11.22 7.77 10.45
C THR A 68 -11.19 8.53 9.13
N PRO A 69 -10.13 9.30 8.85
CA PRO A 69 -9.95 9.93 7.55
C PRO A 69 -9.73 8.90 6.45
N THR A 70 -10.13 9.25 5.24
CA THR A 70 -9.84 8.44 4.05
C THR A 70 -8.41 8.67 3.60
N ILE A 71 -7.69 7.59 3.34
CA ILE A 71 -6.32 7.60 2.83
C ILE A 71 -6.33 6.95 1.44
N PHE A 72 -5.81 7.64 0.44
CA PHE A 72 -5.62 7.09 -0.90
C PHE A 72 -4.15 6.77 -1.14
N LYS A 73 -3.88 5.58 -1.63
CA LYS A 73 -2.55 5.20 -2.13
C LYS A 73 -2.47 5.56 -3.60
N ILE A 74 -1.53 6.42 -3.94
CA ILE A 74 -1.25 6.84 -5.31
C ILE A 74 -0.02 6.09 -5.82
N ASN A 75 -0.10 5.52 -7.00
CA ASN A 75 1.01 4.86 -7.66
C ASN A 75 1.15 5.36 -9.12
N PRO A 76 2.31 5.10 -9.79
CA PRO A 76 2.56 5.61 -11.14
C PRO A 76 1.66 5.06 -12.26
N LEU A 77 0.80 4.08 -11.98
CA LEU A 77 -0.16 3.54 -12.95
C LEU A 77 -1.45 4.37 -13.01
N MET A 78 -1.68 5.20 -11.98
CA MET A 78 -2.89 6.02 -11.89
C MET A 78 -2.77 7.24 -12.79
N ASP A 79 -3.91 7.74 -13.23
CA ASP A 79 -3.99 8.99 -13.97
C ASP A 79 -3.46 10.16 -13.12
N SER A 80 -2.59 11.00 -13.70
CA SER A 80 -1.99 12.13 -12.99
C SER A 80 -3.02 13.16 -12.49
N SER A 81 -4.20 13.21 -13.10
CA SER A 81 -5.30 14.09 -12.66
C SER A 81 -5.94 13.62 -11.35
N PHE A 82 -5.70 12.38 -10.93
CA PHE A 82 -6.29 11.85 -9.70
C PHE A 82 -5.73 12.55 -8.46
N ASP A 83 -4.42 12.67 -8.38
CA ASP A 83 -3.75 13.35 -7.27
C ASP A 83 -4.15 14.84 -7.21
N GLN A 84 -4.25 15.50 -8.37
CA GLN A 84 -4.74 16.87 -8.44
C GLN A 84 -6.18 17.01 -7.89
N LYS A 85 -7.09 16.10 -8.27
CA LYS A 85 -8.47 16.11 -7.78
C LYS A 85 -8.57 15.86 -6.27
N LEU A 86 -7.67 15.05 -5.72
CA LEU A 86 -7.57 14.89 -4.26
C LEU A 86 -7.11 16.19 -3.59
N MET A 87 -6.09 16.85 -4.12
CA MET A 87 -5.63 18.14 -3.59
C MET A 87 -6.73 19.21 -3.64
N GLU A 88 -7.50 19.29 -4.73
CA GLU A 88 -8.66 20.19 -4.85
C GLU A 88 -9.74 19.92 -3.79
N ARG A 89 -9.82 18.71 -3.25
CA ARG A 89 -10.72 18.31 -2.15
C ARG A 89 -10.11 18.50 -0.75
N GLY A 90 -8.90 19.05 -0.66
CA GLY A 90 -8.23 19.31 0.61
C GLY A 90 -7.34 18.17 1.12
N TYR A 91 -7.08 17.14 0.31
CA TYR A 91 -6.07 16.12 0.64
C TYR A 91 -4.66 16.69 0.52
N HIS A 92 -3.75 16.13 1.29
CA HIS A 92 -2.33 16.44 1.23
C HIS A 92 -1.51 15.15 1.27
N THR A 93 -0.30 15.19 0.74
CA THR A 93 0.61 14.06 0.78
C THR A 93 1.08 13.81 2.21
N ALA A 94 0.76 12.64 2.74
CA ALA A 94 1.19 12.22 4.08
C ALA A 94 2.57 11.57 4.05
N HIS A 95 2.78 10.65 3.12
CA HIS A 95 4.04 9.88 2.99
C HIS A 95 4.36 9.62 1.53
N THR A 96 5.64 9.66 1.20
CA THR A 96 6.17 9.20 -0.08
C THR A 96 7.09 8.01 0.16
N THR A 97 6.90 6.93 -0.60
CA THR A 97 7.70 5.71 -0.50
C THR A 97 8.35 5.41 -1.83
N GLU A 98 9.67 5.26 -1.84
CA GLU A 98 10.41 4.76 -2.99
C GLU A 98 10.47 3.23 -2.93
N VAL A 99 10.02 2.57 -4.00
CA VAL A 99 10.09 1.11 -4.11
C VAL A 99 11.29 0.73 -4.95
N MET A 100 12.26 0.10 -4.32
CA MET A 100 13.48 -0.38 -4.97
C MET A 100 13.40 -1.88 -5.24
N THR A 101 13.91 -2.31 -6.38
CA THR A 101 14.01 -3.73 -6.75
C THR A 101 15.43 -4.09 -7.13
N MET A 102 15.84 -5.31 -6.79
CA MET A 102 17.15 -5.86 -7.15
C MET A 102 16.99 -7.19 -7.88
N ASP A 103 17.77 -7.38 -8.92
CA ASP A 103 17.87 -8.65 -9.62
C ASP A 103 18.81 -9.59 -8.83
N LEU A 104 18.23 -10.59 -8.19
CA LEU A 104 18.97 -11.52 -7.35
C LEU A 104 19.90 -12.45 -8.14
N GLU A 105 19.63 -12.71 -9.42
CA GLU A 105 20.52 -13.54 -10.28
C GLU A 105 21.87 -12.85 -10.52
N LYS A 106 21.88 -11.52 -10.52
CA LYS A 106 23.09 -10.70 -10.69
C LYS A 106 23.76 -10.33 -9.38
N TYR A 107 23.14 -10.64 -8.25
CA TYR A 107 23.67 -10.31 -6.95
C TYR A 107 24.81 -11.25 -6.56
N LYS A 108 26.00 -10.68 -6.31
CA LYS A 108 27.12 -11.43 -5.75
C LYS A 108 27.04 -11.41 -4.23
N VAL A 109 26.86 -12.57 -3.64
CA VAL A 109 26.85 -12.71 -2.17
C VAL A 109 28.19 -12.23 -1.61
N GLN A 110 28.15 -11.21 -0.77
CA GLN A 110 29.31 -10.76 -0.02
C GLN A 110 29.36 -11.45 1.35
N LYS A 111 30.55 -11.82 1.78
CA LYS A 111 30.72 -12.35 3.13
C LYS A 111 30.34 -11.24 4.13
N PRO A 112 29.54 -11.53 5.16
CA PRO A 112 29.21 -10.53 6.17
C PRO A 112 30.49 -10.08 6.89
N ALA A 113 30.58 -8.78 7.19
CA ALA A 113 31.71 -8.18 7.92
C ALA A 113 31.81 -8.69 9.38
N ARG A 114 30.72 -9.24 9.90
CA ARG A 114 30.65 -9.87 11.24
C ARG A 114 30.00 -11.24 11.12
N PRO A 115 30.34 -12.19 12.02
CA PRO A 115 29.66 -13.49 12.06
C PRO A 115 28.16 -13.31 12.24
N VAL A 116 27.36 -14.05 11.44
CA VAL A 116 25.89 -14.11 11.58
C VAL A 116 25.54 -15.52 12.03
N PHE A 117 24.83 -15.62 13.13
CA PHE A 117 24.34 -16.87 13.68
C PHE A 117 22.85 -16.99 13.45
N LEU A 118 22.42 -18.12 12.90
CA LEU A 118 21.02 -18.45 12.71
C LEU A 118 20.60 -19.43 13.81
N SER A 119 19.56 -19.07 14.56
CA SER A 119 18.95 -19.96 15.55
C SER A 119 17.48 -20.19 15.21
N ARG A 120 17.00 -21.41 15.48
CA ARG A 120 15.57 -21.74 15.42
C ARG A 120 14.85 -21.53 16.75
N GLU A 121 15.61 -21.22 17.79
CA GLU A 121 15.10 -21.00 19.14
C GLU A 121 15.40 -19.58 19.57
N ILE A 122 14.46 -18.98 20.30
CA ILE A 122 14.66 -17.69 20.94
C ILE A 122 15.45 -17.92 22.22
N SER A 123 16.68 -17.39 22.26
CA SER A 123 17.51 -17.44 23.46
C SER A 123 17.30 -16.18 24.33
N PRO A 124 17.62 -16.26 25.65
CA PRO A 124 17.61 -15.08 26.53
C PRO A 124 18.49 -13.93 26.02
N ASP A 125 19.60 -14.25 25.35
CA ASP A 125 20.52 -13.25 24.78
C ASP A 125 19.90 -12.47 23.61
N TRP A 126 18.87 -13.04 22.96
CA TRP A 126 18.14 -12.40 21.88
C TRP A 126 17.10 -11.40 22.41
N LEU A 127 16.63 -11.60 23.65
CA LEU A 127 15.61 -10.77 24.30
C LEU A 127 16.18 -9.60 25.11
N ASN A 128 17.49 -9.56 25.33
CA ASN A 128 18.24 -8.50 26.01
C ASN A 128 18.90 -7.55 25.00
#